data_5db99997fb9e3dbecac95d53c3199834
#
_entry.id   5db99997fb9e3dbecac95d53c3199834
#
_cell.length_a   1.000
_cell.length_b   1.000
_cell.length_c   1.000
_cell.angle_alpha   90.00
_cell.angle_beta   90.00
_cell.angle_gamma   90.00
#
_symmetry.space_group_name_H-M   'P 1'
#
loop_
_entity.id
_entity.type
_entity.pdbx_description
1 polymer ?
#
loop_
_entity_poly.entity_id
_entity_poly.type
_entity_poly.pdbx_seq_one_letter_code
_entity_poly.pdbx_strand_id
1 'polypeptide(L)'
;MLSSDLSRRAVITGVGAVTPIGNTAPEFWSNLLAGKSGVARIGHFDPTAFDVQIDAEVKDFDPTIAMDRKMARRMSRFIQFGVAAASEAVAQSGLDFTDCAPEERDRLAVVLNTGGGGMEQVIEGTETLQRKGPGQVISTQP
;
A
#
# COMPACT_ATOMS: atom_id res chain seq x y z
N MET A 1 -34.41 11.18 -0.84
CA MET A 1 -34.96 9.85 -1.16
C MET A 1 -33.98 9.11 -2.01
N LEU A 2 -33.31 8.11 -1.46
CA LEU A 2 -32.41 7.22 -2.22
C LEU A 2 -33.32 6.33 -3.10
N SER A 3 -33.08 6.32 -4.41
CA SER A 3 -33.82 5.48 -5.36
C SER A 3 -33.74 4.02 -4.93
N SER A 4 -34.86 3.34 -4.84
CA SER A 4 -35.00 1.92 -4.55
C SER A 4 -34.68 1.03 -5.76
N ASP A 5 -34.02 1.57 -6.78
CA ASP A 5 -33.62 0.80 -7.96
C ASP A 5 -32.46 -0.13 -7.61
N LEU A 6 -32.78 -1.37 -7.30
CA LEU A 6 -31.87 -2.44 -6.95
C LEU A 6 -30.95 -2.87 -8.10
N SER A 7 -31.26 -2.46 -9.35
CA SER A 7 -30.48 -2.79 -10.54
C SER A 7 -29.16 -1.99 -10.65
N ARG A 8 -28.98 -0.95 -9.81
CA ARG A 8 -27.81 -0.04 -9.84
C ARG A 8 -27.06 0.01 -8.50
N ARG A 9 -26.92 -1.11 -7.84
CA ARG A 9 -26.14 -1.19 -6.60
C ARG A 9 -24.64 -1.35 -6.89
N ALA A 10 -23.82 -0.52 -6.23
CA ALA A 10 -22.42 -0.80 -6.07
C ALA A 10 -22.21 -1.78 -4.91
N VAL A 11 -21.40 -2.79 -5.10
CA VAL A 11 -21.07 -3.79 -4.08
C VAL A 11 -19.54 -3.89 -3.94
N ILE A 12 -19.07 -4.17 -2.70
CA ILE A 12 -17.68 -4.48 -2.43
C ILE A 12 -17.54 -5.98 -2.61
N THR A 13 -16.66 -6.40 -3.51
CA THR A 13 -16.43 -7.81 -3.85
C THR A 13 -15.17 -8.38 -3.23
N GLY A 14 -14.24 -7.53 -2.80
CA GLY A 14 -13.02 -7.93 -2.14
C GLY A 14 -12.44 -6.81 -1.28
N VAL A 15 -11.76 -7.19 -0.22
CA VAL A 15 -11.07 -6.29 0.71
C VAL A 15 -9.65 -6.79 0.93
N GLY A 16 -8.69 -5.88 0.95
CA GLY A 16 -7.32 -6.16 1.33
C GLY A 16 -6.80 -5.09 2.28
N ALA A 17 -5.90 -5.45 3.18
CA ALA A 17 -5.38 -4.54 4.17
C ALA A 17 -3.93 -4.85 4.53
N VAL A 18 -3.12 -3.78 4.64
CA VAL A 18 -1.80 -3.81 5.28
C VAL A 18 -1.79 -2.72 6.34
N THR A 19 -1.68 -3.11 7.60
CA THR A 19 -1.85 -2.23 8.75
C THR A 19 -0.84 -2.52 9.85
N PRO A 20 -0.65 -1.61 10.82
CA PRO A 20 0.23 -1.87 11.97
C PRO A 20 -0.17 -3.05 12.86
N ILE A 21 -1.37 -3.58 12.71
CA ILE A 21 -1.88 -4.71 13.48
C ILE A 21 -2.23 -5.94 12.64
N GLY A 22 -1.86 -5.95 11.36
CA GLY A 22 -2.05 -7.10 10.49
C GLY A 22 -1.70 -6.79 9.05
N ASN A 23 -1.05 -7.72 8.38
CA ASN A 23 -0.59 -7.59 6.99
C ASN A 23 -1.57 -8.21 5.98
N THR A 24 -2.74 -8.66 6.46
CA THR A 24 -3.88 -9.12 5.66
C THR A 24 -5.18 -8.64 6.30
N ALA A 25 -6.26 -8.58 5.52
CA ALA A 25 -7.57 -8.17 6.04
C ALA A 25 -8.10 -9.09 7.15
N PRO A 26 -7.99 -10.43 7.07
CA PRO A 26 -8.38 -11.33 8.17
C PRO A 26 -7.54 -11.11 9.44
N GLU A 27 -6.23 -10.96 9.32
CA GLU A 27 -5.35 -10.71 10.46
C GLU A 27 -5.67 -9.36 11.12
N PHE A 28 -5.79 -8.31 10.31
CA PHE A 28 -6.22 -7.00 10.78
C PHE A 28 -7.52 -7.08 11.56
N TRP A 29 -8.53 -7.73 11.00
CA TRP A 29 -9.85 -7.84 11.63
C TRP A 29 -9.80 -8.61 12.95
N SER A 30 -9.10 -9.74 12.98
CA SER A 30 -8.92 -10.54 14.20
C SER A 30 -8.23 -9.74 15.31
N ASN A 31 -7.17 -9.03 14.97
CA ASN A 31 -6.40 -8.22 15.93
C ASN A 31 -7.19 -6.98 16.40
N LEU A 32 -7.99 -6.40 15.50
CA LEU A 32 -8.89 -5.29 15.84
C LEU A 32 -9.94 -5.71 16.87
N LEU A 33 -10.59 -6.86 16.65
CA LEU A 33 -11.56 -7.43 17.60
C LEU A 33 -10.93 -7.80 18.94
N ALA A 34 -9.67 -8.20 18.93
CA ALA A 34 -8.90 -8.50 20.14
C ALA A 34 -8.41 -7.24 20.88
N GLY A 35 -8.69 -6.03 20.35
CA GLY A 35 -8.25 -4.77 20.95
C GLY A 35 -6.73 -4.55 20.88
N LYS A 36 -6.01 -5.22 19.96
CA LYS A 36 -4.56 -5.04 19.82
C LYS A 36 -4.23 -3.63 19.32
N SER A 37 -3.23 -3.00 19.93
CA SER A 37 -2.66 -1.73 19.48
C SER A 37 -1.45 -1.99 18.59
N GLY A 38 -1.36 -1.27 17.47
CA GLY A 38 -0.18 -1.22 16.63
C GLY A 38 0.85 -0.17 17.07
N VAL A 39 0.46 0.71 18.01
CA VAL A 39 1.32 1.78 18.51
C VAL A 39 2.43 1.21 19.36
N ALA A 40 3.67 1.60 19.07
CA ALA A 40 4.88 1.23 19.80
C ALA A 40 5.91 2.36 19.70
N ARG A 41 7.07 2.18 20.35
CA ARG A 41 8.20 3.08 20.11
C ARG A 41 8.63 2.97 18.64
N ILE A 42 8.92 4.12 18.02
CA ILE A 42 9.43 4.21 16.65
C ILE A 42 10.69 3.35 16.52
N GLY A 43 10.69 2.47 15.52
CA GLY A 43 11.78 1.54 15.22
C GLY A 43 12.56 1.87 13.95
N HIS A 44 12.00 2.66 13.03
CA HIS A 44 12.63 3.01 11.76
C HIS A 44 13.82 3.98 11.90
N PHE A 45 13.86 4.77 12.96
CA PHE A 45 14.97 5.68 13.29
C PHE A 45 15.08 5.86 14.80
N ASP A 46 16.14 6.51 15.29
CA ASP A 46 16.26 6.86 16.71
C ASP A 46 15.40 8.09 17.03
N PRO A 47 14.29 7.92 17.76
CA PRO A 47 13.37 9.02 18.09
C PRO A 47 13.75 9.81 19.33
N THR A 48 14.91 9.56 19.95
CA THR A 48 15.28 10.10 21.27
C THR A 48 15.33 11.63 21.32
N ALA A 49 15.61 12.28 20.17
CA ALA A 49 15.66 13.74 20.06
C ALA A 49 14.27 14.39 19.82
N PHE A 50 13.21 13.60 19.72
CA PHE A 50 11.87 14.08 19.42
C PHE A 50 10.95 13.98 20.65
N ASP A 51 10.02 14.92 20.79
CA ASP A 51 9.02 14.91 21.87
C ASP A 51 8.07 13.72 21.74
N VAL A 52 7.72 13.33 20.51
CA VAL A 52 6.89 12.15 20.22
C VAL A 52 7.80 11.01 19.76
N GLN A 53 7.77 9.90 20.47
CA GLN A 53 8.64 8.75 20.24
C GLN A 53 7.87 7.46 19.90
N ILE A 54 6.57 7.57 19.66
CA ILE A 54 5.71 6.44 19.36
C ILE A 54 5.02 6.65 18.00
N ASP A 55 4.83 5.57 17.26
CA ASP A 55 4.09 5.53 16.01
C ASP A 55 3.46 4.14 15.82
N ALA A 56 2.55 4.04 14.86
CA ALA A 56 1.93 2.79 14.45
C ALA A 56 2.57 2.31 13.12
N GLU A 57 3.75 1.72 13.24
CA GLU A 57 4.50 1.20 12.10
C GLU A 57 3.97 -0.17 11.65
N VAL A 58 3.91 -0.40 10.35
CA VAL A 58 3.68 -1.75 9.79
C VAL A 58 4.93 -2.61 10.02
N LYS A 59 4.75 -3.76 10.68
CA LYS A 59 5.81 -4.68 11.09
C LYS A 59 5.77 -5.96 10.25
N ASP A 60 6.94 -6.59 10.09
CA ASP A 60 7.09 -7.92 9.48
C ASP A 60 6.45 -8.06 8.09
N PHE A 61 6.34 -6.96 7.35
CA PHE A 61 5.79 -6.96 6.01
C PHE A 61 6.83 -7.40 4.98
N ASP A 62 6.50 -8.46 4.24
CA ASP A 62 7.29 -8.93 3.10
C ASP A 62 6.59 -8.53 1.78
N PRO A 63 7.15 -7.60 1.00
CA PRO A 63 6.55 -7.19 -0.28
C PRO A 63 6.55 -8.30 -1.33
N THR A 64 7.34 -9.37 -1.15
CA THR A 64 7.43 -10.46 -2.13
C THR A 64 6.16 -11.31 -2.21
N ILE A 65 5.22 -11.13 -1.30
CA ILE A 65 3.88 -11.74 -1.39
C ILE A 65 3.06 -11.22 -2.57
N ALA A 66 3.37 -10.00 -3.07
CA ALA A 66 2.58 -9.34 -4.12
C ALA A 66 3.41 -8.84 -5.30
N MET A 67 4.74 -8.88 -5.21
CA MET A 67 5.62 -8.39 -6.26
C MET A 67 7.00 -9.06 -6.22
N ASP A 68 7.72 -9.04 -7.34
CA ASP A 68 9.09 -9.54 -7.35
C ASP A 68 10.07 -8.62 -6.58
N ARG A 69 11.21 -9.20 -6.14
CA ARG A 69 12.22 -8.47 -5.35
C ARG A 69 12.81 -7.26 -6.05
N LYS A 70 12.93 -7.28 -7.39
CA LYS A 70 13.48 -6.18 -8.17
C LYS A 70 12.51 -5.01 -8.18
N MET A 71 11.24 -5.31 -8.34
CA MET A 71 10.14 -4.35 -8.28
C MET A 71 10.03 -3.74 -6.87
N ALA A 72 10.03 -4.57 -5.83
CA ALA A 72 9.98 -4.13 -4.44
C ALA A 72 11.09 -3.12 -4.09
N ARG A 73 12.33 -3.36 -4.53
CA ARG A 73 13.44 -2.43 -4.27
C ARG A 73 13.33 -1.07 -4.94
N ARG A 74 12.51 -0.93 -5.97
CA ARG A 74 12.31 0.32 -6.72
C ARG A 74 11.09 1.09 -6.25
N MET A 75 10.20 0.44 -5.51
CA MET A 75 8.96 1.03 -5.02
C MET A 75 9.12 1.52 -3.60
N SER A 76 8.58 2.70 -3.31
CA SER A 76 8.44 3.16 -1.95
C SER A 76 7.50 2.25 -1.15
N ARG A 77 7.68 2.25 0.17
CA ARG A 77 6.97 1.36 1.08
C ARG A 77 5.45 1.48 0.97
N PHE A 78 4.93 2.70 0.79
CA PHE A 78 3.48 2.89 0.64
C PHE A 78 2.91 2.25 -0.63
N ILE A 79 3.69 2.25 -1.73
CA ILE A 79 3.30 1.56 -2.98
C ILE A 79 3.28 0.05 -2.75
N GLN A 80 4.29 -0.49 -2.06
CA GLN A 80 4.33 -1.91 -1.72
C GLN A 80 3.08 -2.32 -0.92
N PHE A 81 2.67 -1.52 0.07
CA PHE A 81 1.44 -1.75 0.83
C PHE A 81 0.19 -1.70 -0.05
N GLY A 82 0.10 -0.68 -0.90
CA GLY A 82 -1.04 -0.52 -1.81
C GLY A 82 -1.18 -1.69 -2.78
N VAL A 83 -0.08 -2.15 -3.36
CA VAL A 83 -0.08 -3.31 -4.27
C VAL A 83 -0.46 -4.59 -3.53
N ALA A 84 0.09 -4.83 -2.33
CA ALA A 84 -0.23 -6.01 -1.54
C ALA A 84 -1.72 -6.06 -1.15
N ALA A 85 -2.25 -4.95 -0.64
CA ALA A 85 -3.67 -4.86 -0.29
C ALA A 85 -4.58 -5.00 -1.51
N ALA A 86 -4.22 -4.38 -2.66
CA ALA A 86 -4.98 -4.53 -3.89
C ALA A 86 -4.97 -5.98 -4.39
N SER A 87 -3.83 -6.66 -4.35
CA SER A 87 -3.71 -8.07 -4.73
C SER A 87 -4.58 -8.98 -3.87
N GLU A 88 -4.61 -8.75 -2.56
CA GLU A 88 -5.49 -9.48 -1.63
C GLU A 88 -6.97 -9.25 -1.97
N ALA A 89 -7.37 -7.99 -2.19
CA ALA A 89 -8.74 -7.64 -2.53
C ALA A 89 -9.19 -8.28 -3.86
N VAL A 90 -8.33 -8.26 -4.88
CA VAL A 90 -8.60 -8.91 -6.18
C VAL A 90 -8.73 -10.42 -6.00
N ALA A 91 -7.81 -11.06 -5.28
CA ALA A 91 -7.90 -12.49 -5.01
C ALA A 91 -9.19 -12.87 -4.27
N GLN A 92 -9.59 -12.09 -3.26
CA GLN A 92 -10.83 -12.30 -2.52
C GLN A 92 -12.07 -12.12 -3.39
N SER A 93 -12.04 -11.18 -4.35
CA SER A 93 -13.19 -10.92 -5.23
C SER A 93 -13.51 -12.06 -6.19
N GLY A 94 -12.55 -12.96 -6.43
CA GLY A 94 -12.66 -14.02 -7.44
C GLY A 94 -12.64 -13.52 -8.89
N LEU A 95 -12.38 -12.23 -9.11
CA LEU A 95 -12.24 -11.66 -10.45
C LEU A 95 -10.87 -12.01 -11.04
N ASP A 96 -10.88 -12.49 -12.29
CA ASP A 96 -9.66 -12.71 -13.06
C ASP A 96 -9.59 -11.67 -14.18
N PHE A 97 -8.49 -10.92 -14.20
CA PHE A 97 -8.24 -9.88 -15.21
C PHE A 97 -7.21 -10.30 -16.25
N THR A 98 -6.75 -11.56 -16.22
CA THR A 98 -5.65 -12.04 -17.08
C THR A 98 -6.06 -12.05 -18.54
N ASP A 99 -7.27 -12.52 -18.83
CA ASP A 99 -7.82 -12.68 -20.18
C ASP A 99 -8.99 -11.73 -20.48
N CYS A 100 -9.05 -10.58 -19.80
CA CYS A 100 -10.07 -9.57 -20.05
C CYS A 100 -10.03 -9.07 -21.50
N ALA A 101 -11.18 -9.10 -22.17
CA ALA A 101 -11.36 -8.47 -23.48
C ALA A 101 -11.12 -6.95 -23.40
N PRO A 102 -10.71 -6.30 -24.53
CA PRO A 102 -10.48 -4.85 -24.52
C PRO A 102 -11.67 -4.04 -23.99
N GLU A 103 -12.88 -4.42 -24.38
CA GLU A 103 -14.13 -3.76 -23.98
C GLU A 103 -14.42 -3.91 -22.46
N GLU A 104 -13.96 -5.00 -21.86
CA GLU A 104 -14.06 -5.21 -20.41
C GLU A 104 -13.01 -4.37 -19.69
N ARG A 105 -11.79 -4.27 -20.21
CA ARG A 105 -10.72 -3.42 -19.67
C ARG A 105 -11.12 -1.95 -19.66
N ASP A 106 -11.80 -1.47 -20.69
CA ASP A 106 -12.29 -0.10 -20.79
C ASP A 106 -13.33 0.25 -19.71
N ARG A 107 -13.89 -0.75 -19.03
CA ARG A 107 -14.83 -0.59 -17.92
C ARG A 107 -14.17 -0.68 -16.54
N LEU A 108 -12.87 -0.98 -16.48
CA LEU A 108 -12.12 -1.06 -15.24
C LEU A 108 -11.50 0.30 -14.92
N ALA A 109 -11.55 0.69 -13.67
CA ALA A 109 -10.84 1.85 -13.18
C ALA A 109 -10.05 1.50 -11.92
N VAL A 110 -8.82 2.02 -11.82
CA VAL A 110 -8.00 1.92 -10.64
C VAL A 110 -7.90 3.32 -10.02
N VAL A 111 -8.34 3.45 -8.78
CA VAL A 111 -8.24 4.69 -8.03
C VAL A 111 -7.39 4.44 -6.79
N LEU A 112 -6.19 4.98 -6.78
CA LEU A 112 -5.25 4.94 -5.64
C LEU A 112 -4.98 6.36 -5.19
N ASN A 113 -4.86 6.54 -3.89
CA ASN A 113 -4.56 7.83 -3.30
C ASN A 113 -3.55 7.71 -2.16
N THR A 114 -2.77 8.78 -1.94
CA THR A 114 -1.84 8.92 -0.82
C THR A 114 -1.78 10.37 -0.38
N GLY A 115 -1.63 10.60 0.92
CA GLY A 115 -1.50 11.95 1.47
C GLY A 115 -0.08 12.52 1.35
N GLY A 116 0.95 11.67 1.35
CA GLY A 116 2.36 12.11 1.33
C GLY A 116 3.33 10.95 1.21
N GLY A 117 2.88 9.82 0.65
CA GLY A 117 3.72 8.66 0.46
C GLY A 117 4.86 8.91 -0.52
N GLY A 118 6.02 8.31 -0.24
CA GLY A 118 7.21 8.40 -1.09
C GLY A 118 8.12 9.60 -0.78
N MET A 119 7.89 10.33 0.30
CA MET A 119 8.76 11.43 0.71
C MET A 119 10.20 10.99 0.96
N GLU A 120 10.41 9.77 1.45
CA GLU A 120 11.73 9.18 1.63
C GLU A 120 12.50 9.12 0.30
N GLN A 121 11.85 8.74 -0.79
CA GLN A 121 12.47 8.69 -2.11
C GLN A 121 12.76 10.08 -2.68
N VAL A 122 11.91 11.04 -2.41
CA VAL A 122 12.13 12.44 -2.82
C VAL A 122 13.34 13.01 -2.11
N ILE A 123 13.45 12.78 -0.80
CA ILE A 123 14.59 13.24 0.01
C ILE A 123 15.89 12.57 -0.47
N GLU A 124 15.91 11.24 -0.57
CA GLU A 124 17.07 10.48 -1.03
C GLU A 124 17.49 10.87 -2.45
N GLY A 125 16.52 11.04 -3.35
CA GLY A 125 16.75 11.49 -4.72
C GLY A 125 17.35 12.90 -4.77
N THR A 126 16.87 13.83 -3.94
CA THR A 126 17.39 15.19 -3.83
C THR A 126 18.82 15.19 -3.31
N GLU A 127 19.12 14.43 -2.26
CA GLU A 127 20.47 14.31 -1.72
C GLU A 127 21.42 13.66 -2.72
N THR A 128 20.96 12.67 -3.47
CA THR A 128 21.74 12.00 -4.51
C THR A 128 22.06 12.96 -5.64
N LEU A 129 21.06 13.75 -6.08
CA LEU A 129 21.23 14.78 -7.09
C LEU A 129 22.29 15.80 -6.68
N GLN A 130 22.23 16.26 -5.44
CA GLN A 130 23.19 17.26 -4.92
C GLN A 130 24.61 16.72 -4.79
N ARG A 131 24.76 15.46 -4.36
CA ARG A 131 26.08 14.84 -4.09
C ARG A 131 26.71 14.22 -5.33
N LYS A 132 25.93 13.61 -6.24
CA LYS A 132 26.43 12.76 -7.32
C LYS A 132 26.02 13.22 -8.72
N GLY A 133 25.17 14.24 -8.81
CA GLY A 133 24.66 14.76 -10.08
C GLY A 133 23.50 13.92 -10.68
N PRO A 134 22.89 14.41 -11.77
CA PRO A 134 21.64 13.88 -12.31
C PRO A 134 21.73 12.44 -12.84
N GLY A 135 22.90 12.00 -13.30
CA GLY A 135 23.08 10.64 -13.84
C GLY A 135 23.01 9.52 -12.80
N GLN A 136 22.94 9.85 -11.50
CA GLN A 136 22.86 8.89 -10.41
C GLN A 136 21.49 8.87 -9.71
N VAL A 137 20.60 9.76 -10.10
CA VAL A 137 19.22 9.72 -9.59
C VAL A 137 18.48 8.59 -10.27
N ILE A 138 17.99 7.63 -9.47
CA ILE A 138 17.19 6.53 -10.00
C ILE A 138 15.87 7.09 -10.50
N SER A 139 15.64 6.98 -11.81
CA SER A 139 14.33 7.27 -12.36
C SER A 139 13.35 6.20 -11.87
N THR A 140 12.35 6.62 -11.10
CA THR A 140 11.22 5.77 -10.70
C THR A 140 10.14 5.73 -11.79
N GLN A 141 10.42 6.30 -12.97
CA GLN A 141 9.50 6.20 -14.10
C GLN A 141 9.57 4.80 -14.72
N PRO A 142 8.38 4.22 -15.04
CA PRO A 142 8.27 2.93 -15.71
C PRO A 142 8.83 2.94 -17.11
#